data_d127506c1d4f433095fb4a322159814f
#
_entry.id   d127506c1d4f433095fb4a322159814f
#
_cell.length_a   1.000
_cell.length_b   1.000
_cell.length_c   1.000
_cell.angle_alpha   90.00
_cell.angle_beta   90.00
_cell.angle_gamma   90.00
#
_symmetry.space_group_name_H-M   'P 1'
#
loop_
_entity.id
_entity.type
_entity.pdbx_description
1 polymer ?
#
loop_
_entity_poly.entity_id
_entity_poly.type
_entity_poly.pdbx_seq_one_letter_code
_entity_poly.pdbx_strand_id
1 'polypeptide(L)'
;MSGEDVRIDNMDLAILIKKELERKGIRKNGINGILGFQISKNEELEQIKDLNIINTNIGEIDELEKLPNLRNLKISSVNMRTMLKGEIMTPDDRYNYESKLSGIKDFSVIERLGKLEILQIDNEKNLKRIDTENLKNLVSLKLRDNPNLKEVRGLDFNEELSELDLEHNRGRWFEIK
;
A
#
# COMPACT_ATOMS: atom_id res chain seq x y z
N MET A 1 -28.77 -1.43 -14.68
CA MET A 1 -28.57 -0.41 -13.61
C MET A 1 -27.19 0.16 -13.84
N SER A 2 -27.06 1.45 -14.17
CA SER A 2 -25.75 2.09 -14.32
C SER A 2 -25.16 2.23 -12.91
N GLY A 3 -24.04 1.56 -12.65
CA GLY A 3 -23.35 1.69 -11.37
C GLY A 3 -22.98 3.14 -11.07
N GLU A 4 -23.00 3.53 -9.81
CA GLU A 4 -22.58 4.86 -9.39
C GLU A 4 -21.11 5.08 -9.76
N ASP A 5 -20.84 6.27 -10.26
CA ASP A 5 -19.48 6.71 -10.56
C ASP A 5 -18.77 7.08 -9.24
N VAL A 6 -17.60 6.50 -9.03
CA VAL A 6 -16.73 6.78 -7.86
C VAL A 6 -15.52 7.58 -8.32
N ARG A 7 -15.35 8.75 -7.72
CA ARG A 7 -14.20 9.61 -8.00
C ARG A 7 -13.02 9.25 -7.09
N ILE A 8 -11.84 9.09 -7.69
CA ILE A 8 -10.57 8.97 -6.99
C ILE A 8 -9.82 10.30 -7.18
N ASP A 9 -9.66 11.05 -6.11
CA ASP A 9 -9.05 12.39 -6.14
C ASP A 9 -7.51 12.34 -6.14
N ASN A 10 -6.92 11.34 -5.48
CA ASN A 10 -5.49 11.13 -5.54
C ASN A 10 -5.08 10.58 -6.90
N MET A 11 -4.41 11.42 -7.71
CA MET A 11 -4.03 11.08 -9.08
C MET A 11 -3.11 9.86 -9.17
N ASP A 12 -2.14 9.75 -8.27
CA ASP A 12 -1.19 8.64 -8.28
C ASP A 12 -1.88 7.32 -7.95
N LEU A 13 -2.79 7.34 -6.97
CA LEU A 13 -3.62 6.18 -6.64
C LEU A 13 -4.55 5.82 -7.80
N ALA A 14 -5.19 6.82 -8.43
CA ALA A 14 -6.04 6.62 -9.59
C ALA A 14 -5.30 5.96 -10.77
N ILE A 15 -4.04 6.36 -11.00
CA ILE A 15 -3.18 5.74 -12.02
C ILE A 15 -2.89 4.28 -11.69
N LEU A 16 -2.61 3.96 -10.43
CA LEU A 16 -2.36 2.57 -10.02
C LEU A 16 -3.60 1.71 -10.17
N ILE A 17 -4.76 2.19 -9.74
CA ILE A 17 -6.05 1.51 -9.91
C ILE A 17 -6.32 1.26 -11.38
N LYS A 18 -6.12 2.28 -12.23
CA LYS A 18 -6.29 2.13 -13.69
C LYS A 18 -5.39 1.05 -14.25
N LYS A 19 -4.11 1.05 -13.92
CA LYS A 19 -3.16 0.02 -14.37
C LYS A 19 -3.61 -1.38 -13.97
N GLU A 20 -4.12 -1.52 -12.76
CA GLU A 20 -4.63 -2.80 -12.28
C GLU A 20 -5.88 -3.26 -13.03
N LEU A 21 -6.81 -2.36 -13.34
CA LEU A 21 -7.98 -2.63 -14.16
C LEU A 21 -7.60 -3.01 -15.59
N GLU A 22 -6.59 -2.36 -16.17
CA GLU A 22 -6.04 -2.71 -17.48
C GLU A 22 -5.37 -4.09 -17.47
N ARG A 23 -4.58 -4.38 -16.43
CA ARG A 23 -3.94 -5.69 -16.25
C ARG A 23 -4.96 -6.83 -16.17
N LYS A 24 -6.10 -6.57 -15.56
CA LYS A 24 -7.23 -7.53 -15.47
C LYS A 24 -8.09 -7.58 -16.73
N GLY A 25 -7.83 -6.75 -17.72
CA GLY A 25 -8.60 -6.67 -18.96
C GLY A 25 -10.00 -6.05 -18.78
N ILE A 26 -10.25 -5.39 -17.65
CA ILE A 26 -11.53 -4.73 -17.34
C ILE A 26 -11.67 -3.42 -18.09
N ARG A 27 -10.56 -2.69 -18.20
CA ARG A 27 -10.45 -1.49 -19.04
C ARG A 27 -9.52 -1.75 -20.22
N LYS A 28 -9.93 -1.27 -21.41
CA LYS A 28 -9.05 -1.20 -22.58
C LYS A 28 -8.25 0.10 -22.51
N ASN A 29 -6.99 0.07 -22.96
CA ASN A 29 -6.15 1.25 -23.11
C ASN A 29 -6.89 2.32 -23.93
N GLY A 30 -7.51 3.26 -23.29
CA GLY A 30 -8.24 4.38 -23.90
C GLY A 30 -7.90 5.66 -23.17
N ILE A 31 -7.36 6.64 -23.90
CA ILE A 31 -7.14 7.99 -23.42
C ILE A 31 -8.51 8.67 -23.27
N ASN A 32 -9.26 8.35 -22.25
CA ASN A 32 -10.43 9.13 -21.87
C ASN A 32 -10.19 9.74 -20.50
N GLY A 33 -9.64 10.94 -20.49
CA GLY A 33 -9.42 11.71 -19.28
C GLY A 33 -8.17 12.57 -19.34
N ILE A 34 -8.14 13.52 -20.29
CA ILE A 34 -7.30 14.70 -20.13
C ILE A 34 -7.92 15.50 -19.00
N LEU A 35 -7.10 15.74 -17.95
CA LEU A 35 -7.39 16.56 -16.78
C LEU A 35 -8.08 15.87 -15.58
N GLY A 36 -7.26 15.27 -14.77
CA GLY A 36 -7.31 15.50 -13.31
C GLY A 36 -8.20 14.62 -12.47
N PHE A 37 -9.13 13.83 -12.98
CA PHE A 37 -9.97 12.98 -12.13
C PHE A 37 -10.33 11.69 -12.87
N GLN A 38 -9.97 10.56 -12.29
CA GLN A 38 -10.46 9.29 -12.83
C GLN A 38 -11.76 8.92 -12.11
N ILE A 39 -12.83 8.94 -12.88
CA ILE A 39 -14.10 8.38 -12.45
C ILE A 39 -14.04 6.90 -12.81
N SER A 40 -14.15 6.05 -11.80
CA SER A 40 -14.30 4.62 -11.97
C SER A 40 -15.71 4.23 -11.59
N LYS A 41 -16.29 3.27 -12.29
CA LYS A 41 -17.56 2.71 -11.86
C LYS A 41 -17.33 1.86 -10.62
N ASN A 42 -18.28 1.87 -9.70
CA ASN A 42 -18.21 1.07 -8.50
C ASN A 42 -17.94 -0.41 -8.81
N GLU A 43 -18.61 -0.94 -9.83
CA GLU A 43 -18.44 -2.32 -10.34
C GLU A 43 -16.99 -2.62 -10.78
N GLU A 44 -16.26 -1.63 -11.30
CA GLU A 44 -14.85 -1.78 -11.66
C GLU A 44 -13.97 -1.84 -10.42
N LEU A 45 -14.22 -0.98 -9.42
CA LEU A 45 -13.47 -0.96 -8.16
C LEU A 45 -13.68 -2.22 -7.35
N GLU A 46 -14.86 -2.84 -7.43
CA GLU A 46 -15.15 -4.15 -6.83
C GLU A 46 -14.28 -5.29 -7.37
N GLN A 47 -13.71 -5.14 -8.58
CA GLN A 47 -12.82 -6.13 -9.18
C GLN A 47 -11.38 -6.01 -8.68
N ILE A 48 -11.03 -4.92 -7.98
CA ILE A 48 -9.69 -4.74 -7.43
C ILE A 48 -9.56 -5.54 -6.14
N LYS A 49 -8.85 -6.66 -6.22
CA LYS A 49 -8.50 -7.50 -5.07
C LYS A 49 -7.05 -7.33 -4.64
N ASP A 50 -6.20 -6.92 -5.57
CA ASP A 50 -4.77 -6.80 -5.39
C ASP A 50 -4.33 -5.38 -5.76
N LEU A 51 -3.52 -4.74 -4.91
CA LEU A 51 -2.93 -3.45 -5.23
C LEU A 51 -1.49 -3.38 -4.74
N ASN A 52 -0.60 -2.94 -5.63
CA ASN A 52 0.80 -2.73 -5.33
C ASN A 52 1.16 -1.25 -5.45
N ILE A 53 1.49 -0.63 -4.33
CA ILE A 53 1.98 0.75 -4.21
C ILE A 53 3.50 0.67 -4.04
N ILE A 54 4.23 0.61 -5.17
CA ILE A 54 5.67 0.36 -5.15
C ILE A 54 6.40 1.52 -5.79
N ASN A 55 7.36 2.09 -5.07
CA ASN A 55 8.23 3.17 -5.54
C ASN A 55 7.46 4.36 -6.13
N THR A 56 6.42 4.79 -5.44
CA THR A 56 5.56 5.91 -5.82
C THR A 56 5.72 7.07 -4.86
N ASN A 57 5.40 8.27 -5.31
CA ASN A 57 5.36 9.48 -4.47
C ASN A 57 3.97 9.70 -3.84
N ILE A 58 3.17 8.65 -3.71
CA ILE A 58 1.85 8.76 -3.09
C ILE A 58 2.00 9.29 -1.67
N GLY A 59 1.35 10.43 -1.39
CA GLY A 59 1.34 11.06 -0.06
C GLY A 59 0.19 10.61 0.82
N GLU A 60 -0.94 10.26 0.20
CA GLU A 60 -2.19 9.94 0.86
C GLU A 60 -2.79 8.67 0.27
N ILE A 61 -3.30 7.81 1.13
CA ILE A 61 -3.89 6.51 0.73
C ILE A 61 -5.30 6.29 1.30
N ASP A 62 -5.92 7.35 1.83
CA ASP A 62 -7.24 7.26 2.47
C ASP A 62 -8.31 6.69 1.53
N GLU A 63 -8.19 6.98 0.24
CA GLU A 63 -9.12 6.48 -0.78
C GLU A 63 -9.04 4.99 -1.08
N LEU A 64 -8.12 4.24 -0.43
CA LEU A 64 -8.15 2.77 -0.44
C LEU A 64 -9.48 2.21 0.09
N GLU A 65 -10.20 2.96 0.92
CA GLU A 65 -11.54 2.60 1.39
C GLU A 65 -12.55 2.44 0.24
N LYS A 66 -12.30 3.09 -0.90
CA LYS A 66 -13.13 2.98 -2.10
C LYS A 66 -12.93 1.66 -2.86
N LEU A 67 -12.05 0.77 -2.36
CA LEU A 67 -11.78 -0.56 -2.91
C LEU A 67 -12.42 -1.64 -2.03
N PRO A 68 -13.71 -1.92 -2.18
CA PRO A 68 -14.48 -2.70 -1.20
C PRO A 68 -14.09 -4.18 -1.12
N ASN A 69 -13.33 -4.67 -2.09
CA ASN A 69 -12.90 -6.07 -2.16
C ASN A 69 -11.38 -6.24 -2.14
N LEU A 70 -10.64 -5.20 -1.69
CA LEU A 70 -9.19 -5.28 -1.58
C LEU A 70 -8.79 -6.36 -0.55
N ARG A 71 -7.99 -7.34 -0.99
CA ARG A 71 -7.52 -8.47 -0.19
C ARG A 71 -6.00 -8.48 -0.01
N ASN A 72 -5.29 -8.07 -1.05
CA ASN A 72 -3.84 -8.08 -1.07
C ASN A 72 -3.31 -6.67 -1.28
N LEU A 73 -2.67 -6.11 -0.26
CA LEU A 73 -2.08 -4.79 -0.32
C LEU A 73 -0.58 -4.89 -0.08
N LYS A 74 0.20 -4.40 -1.04
CA LYS A 74 1.64 -4.25 -0.90
C LYS A 74 2.04 -2.80 -1.05
N ILE A 75 2.74 -2.27 -0.05
CA ILE A 75 3.32 -0.93 -0.04
C ILE A 75 4.83 -1.09 0.14
N SER A 76 5.62 -0.50 -0.74
CA SER A 76 7.07 -0.62 -0.65
C SER A 76 7.75 0.60 -1.24
N SER A 77 8.60 1.23 -0.46
CA SER A 77 9.55 2.24 -0.94
C SER A 77 10.88 1.61 -1.35
N VAL A 78 11.67 2.33 -2.14
CA VAL A 78 12.99 1.86 -2.57
C VAL A 78 13.90 1.66 -1.37
N ASN A 79 14.52 0.49 -1.27
CA ASN A 79 15.54 0.22 -0.26
C ASN A 79 16.93 0.49 -0.82
N MET A 80 17.68 1.38 -0.16
CA MET A 80 19.07 1.69 -0.52
C MET A 80 19.98 0.45 -0.54
N ARG A 81 19.72 -0.53 0.33
CA ARG A 81 20.53 -1.76 0.38
C ARG A 81 20.40 -2.63 -0.87
N THR A 82 19.24 -2.61 -1.53
CA THR A 82 19.05 -3.34 -2.79
C THR A 82 19.70 -2.64 -3.99
N MET A 83 19.83 -1.32 -3.93
CA MET A 83 20.53 -0.54 -4.97
C MET A 83 22.05 -0.61 -4.84
N LEU A 84 22.59 -0.75 -3.63
CA LEU A 84 24.04 -0.72 -3.37
C LEU A 84 24.78 -2.05 -3.67
N LYS A 85 24.13 -3.06 -4.21
CA LYS A 85 24.82 -4.28 -4.63
C LYS A 85 25.65 -4.06 -5.91
N GLY A 86 26.62 -3.14 -5.82
CA GLY A 86 27.68 -3.02 -6.80
C GLY A 86 27.90 -1.66 -7.46
N GLU A 87 27.14 -0.61 -7.15
CA GLU A 87 27.31 0.69 -7.78
C GLU A 87 27.59 1.79 -6.75
N ILE A 88 28.53 2.68 -7.06
CA ILE A 88 28.84 3.88 -6.27
C ILE A 88 27.74 4.90 -6.58
N MET A 89 26.92 5.25 -5.58
CA MET A 89 25.88 6.26 -5.75
C MET A 89 26.50 7.62 -6.05
N THR A 90 26.07 8.23 -7.14
CA THR A 90 26.34 9.62 -7.45
C THR A 90 25.44 10.55 -6.61
N PRO A 91 25.75 11.86 -6.48
CA PRO A 91 24.86 12.83 -5.84
C PRO A 91 23.45 12.85 -6.47
N ASP A 92 23.36 12.67 -7.80
CA ASP A 92 22.09 12.62 -8.52
C ASP A 92 21.28 11.36 -8.18
N ASP A 93 21.95 10.23 -7.94
CA ASP A 93 21.28 9.00 -7.50
C ASP A 93 20.69 9.18 -6.11
N ARG A 94 21.36 9.90 -5.20
CA ARG A 94 20.85 10.22 -3.86
C ARG A 94 19.61 11.12 -3.95
N TYR A 95 19.62 12.13 -4.80
CA TYR A 95 18.48 13.02 -5.01
C TYR A 95 17.29 12.25 -5.58
N ASN A 96 17.52 11.43 -6.59
CA ASN A 96 16.50 10.56 -7.19
C ASN A 96 15.96 9.52 -6.20
N TYR A 97 16.80 9.08 -5.26
CA TYR A 97 16.41 8.15 -4.22
C TYR A 97 15.49 8.81 -3.19
N GLU A 98 15.86 9.98 -2.68
CA GLU A 98 15.02 10.71 -1.71
C GLU A 98 13.68 11.12 -2.31
N SER A 99 13.62 11.39 -3.60
CA SER A 99 12.38 11.69 -4.31
C SER A 99 11.48 10.46 -4.55
N LYS A 100 12.03 9.25 -4.43
CA LYS A 100 11.29 7.98 -4.59
C LYS A 100 10.87 7.35 -3.26
N LEU A 101 11.17 7.99 -2.13
CA LEU A 101 10.63 7.56 -0.85
C LEU A 101 9.13 7.82 -0.85
N SER A 102 8.35 6.84 -0.42
CA SER A 102 6.92 7.03 -0.24
C SER A 102 6.63 8.28 0.59
N GLY A 103 5.71 9.08 0.11
CA GLY A 103 5.23 10.25 0.80
C GLY A 103 4.13 9.95 1.83
N ILE A 104 3.72 8.69 1.95
CA ILE A 104 2.62 8.29 2.83
C ILE A 104 2.94 8.71 4.27
N LYS A 105 2.05 9.51 4.83
CA LYS A 105 2.20 10.05 6.19
C LYS A 105 1.31 9.32 7.19
N ASP A 106 0.16 8.86 6.73
CA ASP A 106 -0.85 8.18 7.54
C ASP A 106 -1.20 6.81 6.94
N PHE A 107 -1.12 5.78 7.76
CA PHE A 107 -1.44 4.40 7.43
C PHE A 107 -2.75 3.92 8.08
N SER A 108 -3.46 4.79 8.80
CA SER A 108 -4.65 4.43 9.57
C SER A 108 -5.80 3.88 8.71
N VAL A 109 -5.86 4.25 7.43
CA VAL A 109 -6.84 3.70 6.50
C VAL A 109 -6.75 2.17 6.41
N ILE A 110 -5.53 1.62 6.50
CA ILE A 110 -5.30 0.17 6.41
C ILE A 110 -6.05 -0.56 7.51
N GLU A 111 -6.11 0.02 8.71
CA GLU A 111 -6.79 -0.54 9.89
C GLU A 111 -8.31 -0.74 9.66
N ARG A 112 -8.88 -0.12 8.61
CA ARG A 112 -10.29 -0.21 8.22
C ARG A 112 -10.56 -1.16 7.05
N LEU A 113 -9.52 -1.69 6.42
CA LEU A 113 -9.64 -2.59 5.25
C LEU A 113 -9.88 -4.04 5.70
N GLY A 114 -11.00 -4.29 6.37
CA GLY A 114 -11.30 -5.56 7.04
C GLY A 114 -11.37 -6.81 6.17
N LYS A 115 -11.26 -6.69 4.83
CA LYS A 115 -11.17 -7.83 3.92
C LYS A 115 -9.75 -8.20 3.53
N LEU A 116 -8.74 -7.50 4.07
CA LEU A 116 -7.34 -7.84 3.79
C LEU A 116 -7.01 -9.24 4.28
N GLU A 117 -6.40 -10.00 3.38
CA GLU A 117 -5.84 -11.34 3.61
C GLU A 117 -4.30 -11.26 3.66
N ILE A 118 -3.71 -10.41 2.84
CA ILE A 118 -2.26 -10.19 2.80
C ILE A 118 -1.96 -8.70 2.91
N LEU A 119 -1.16 -8.36 3.92
CA LEU A 119 -0.61 -7.01 4.10
C LEU A 119 0.91 -7.07 4.12
N GLN A 120 1.55 -6.39 3.19
CA GLN A 120 2.99 -6.21 3.17
C GLN A 120 3.33 -4.72 3.11
N ILE A 121 4.14 -4.24 4.07
CA ILE A 121 4.64 -2.86 4.11
C ILE A 121 6.15 -2.91 4.36
N ASP A 122 6.91 -2.52 3.35
CA ASP A 122 8.36 -2.58 3.39
C ASP A 122 8.98 -1.18 3.23
N ASN A 123 9.98 -0.88 4.05
CA ASN A 123 10.83 0.30 3.94
C ASN A 123 10.06 1.64 4.03
N GLU A 124 9.04 1.70 4.88
CA GLU A 124 8.23 2.89 5.11
C GLU A 124 8.69 3.66 6.36
N LYS A 125 9.37 4.80 6.15
CA LYS A 125 9.92 5.60 7.24
C LYS A 125 8.87 6.24 8.16
N ASN A 126 7.67 6.44 7.66
CA ASN A 126 6.59 7.08 8.41
C ASN A 126 5.69 6.08 9.14
N LEU A 127 5.82 4.78 8.86
CA LEU A 127 5.08 3.75 9.58
C LEU A 127 5.60 3.66 11.01
N LYS A 128 4.78 4.03 11.98
CA LYS A 128 5.13 4.01 13.41
C LYS A 128 4.40 2.91 14.17
N ARG A 129 3.19 2.62 13.75
CA ARG A 129 2.33 1.59 14.32
C ARG A 129 1.40 1.04 13.25
N ILE A 130 0.88 -0.13 13.49
CA ILE A 130 -0.24 -0.73 12.76
C ILE A 130 -1.15 -1.45 13.75
N ASP A 131 -2.45 -1.30 13.60
CA ASP A 131 -3.45 -2.01 14.36
C ASP A 131 -4.20 -2.99 13.44
N THR A 132 -4.18 -4.26 13.79
CA THR A 132 -4.78 -5.33 12.99
C THR A 132 -6.09 -5.84 13.58
N GLU A 133 -6.62 -5.23 14.65
CA GLU A 133 -7.82 -5.68 15.34
C GLU A 133 -9.01 -5.89 14.39
N ASN A 134 -9.18 -5.02 13.40
CA ASN A 134 -10.27 -5.10 12.42
C ASN A 134 -9.92 -5.93 11.17
N LEU A 135 -8.70 -6.41 11.04
CA LEU A 135 -8.24 -7.18 9.87
C LEU A 135 -8.46 -8.69 10.08
N LYS A 136 -9.70 -9.08 10.37
CA LYS A 136 -10.06 -10.45 10.80
C LYS A 136 -9.73 -11.55 9.78
N ASN A 137 -9.56 -11.19 8.51
CA ASN A 137 -9.24 -12.13 7.43
C ASN A 137 -7.74 -12.22 7.14
N LEU A 138 -6.90 -11.58 7.97
CA LEU A 138 -5.46 -11.48 7.71
C LEU A 138 -4.79 -12.84 7.88
N VAL A 139 -4.19 -13.34 6.80
CA VAL A 139 -3.45 -14.61 6.72
C VAL A 139 -1.93 -14.36 6.75
N SER A 140 -1.49 -13.28 6.14
CA SER A 140 -0.07 -12.92 6.07
C SER A 140 0.14 -11.44 6.39
N LEU A 141 1.02 -11.16 7.36
CA LEU A 141 1.48 -9.82 7.73
C LEU A 141 2.99 -9.74 7.60
N LYS A 142 3.47 -8.88 6.69
CA LYS A 142 4.90 -8.61 6.50
C LYS A 142 5.19 -7.14 6.66
N LEU A 143 5.94 -6.80 7.68
CA LEU A 143 6.37 -5.43 7.98
C LEU A 143 7.90 -5.45 8.10
N ARG A 144 8.60 -5.15 7.00
CA ARG A 144 10.06 -5.27 6.93
C ARG A 144 10.73 -3.92 6.72
N ASP A 145 11.91 -3.76 7.29
CA ASP A 145 12.75 -2.58 7.07
C ASP A 145 12.04 -1.23 7.36
N ASN A 146 11.04 -1.21 8.25
CA ASN A 146 10.34 0.02 8.64
C ASN A 146 11.06 0.64 9.85
N PRO A 147 11.93 1.64 9.67
CA PRO A 147 12.88 2.05 10.70
C PRO A 147 12.24 2.70 11.93
N ASN A 148 11.03 3.19 11.80
CA ASN A 148 10.31 3.88 12.87
C ASN A 148 9.11 3.09 13.41
N LEU A 149 8.89 1.86 12.92
CA LEU A 149 7.86 0.97 13.45
C LEU A 149 8.19 0.59 14.89
N LYS A 150 7.25 0.84 15.80
CA LYS A 150 7.40 0.62 17.25
C LYS A 150 6.35 -0.33 17.80
N GLU A 151 5.22 -0.44 17.13
CA GLU A 151 4.06 -1.12 17.69
C GLU A 151 3.26 -1.85 16.61
N VAL A 152 2.90 -3.10 16.92
CA VAL A 152 1.91 -3.89 16.17
C VAL A 152 0.88 -4.34 17.18
N ARG A 153 -0.38 -3.96 16.97
CA ARG A 153 -1.50 -4.28 17.85
C ARG A 153 -2.49 -5.20 17.17
N GLY A 154 -3.32 -5.82 17.98
CA GLY A 154 -4.50 -6.54 17.52
C GLY A 154 -4.20 -7.91 16.91
N LEU A 155 -2.98 -8.44 17.02
CA LEU A 155 -2.63 -9.76 16.48
C LEU A 155 -3.45 -10.89 17.10
N ASP A 156 -3.90 -10.73 18.36
CA ASP A 156 -4.74 -11.71 19.06
C ASP A 156 -6.12 -11.89 18.38
N PHE A 157 -6.52 -10.93 17.56
CA PHE A 157 -7.80 -10.97 16.84
C PHE A 157 -7.68 -11.59 15.44
N ASN A 158 -6.47 -11.96 15.00
CA ASN A 158 -6.20 -12.51 13.67
C ASN A 158 -6.03 -14.04 13.75
N GLU A 159 -7.14 -14.74 13.95
CA GLU A 159 -7.14 -16.21 14.13
C GLU A 159 -6.58 -16.98 12.93
N GLU A 160 -6.70 -16.42 11.72
CA GLU A 160 -6.23 -17.01 10.47
C GLU A 160 -4.76 -16.66 10.15
N LEU A 161 -4.10 -15.85 10.98
CA LEU A 161 -2.74 -15.39 10.72
C LEU A 161 -1.75 -16.56 10.80
N SER A 162 -1.20 -16.95 9.66
CA SER A 162 -0.25 -18.07 9.52
C SER A 162 1.17 -17.61 9.18
N GLU A 163 1.33 -16.38 8.72
CA GLU A 163 2.63 -15.80 8.37
C GLU A 163 2.79 -14.43 9.00
N LEU A 164 3.79 -14.29 9.88
CA LEU A 164 4.17 -13.02 10.49
C LEU A 164 5.67 -12.78 10.26
N ASP A 165 5.99 -11.67 9.59
CA ASP A 165 7.36 -11.27 9.34
C ASP A 165 7.58 -9.80 9.71
N LEU A 166 8.39 -9.59 10.74
CA LEU A 166 8.72 -8.28 11.31
C LEU A 166 10.23 -7.98 11.22
N GLU A 167 10.93 -8.60 10.27
CA GLU A 167 12.37 -8.51 10.17
C GLU A 167 12.89 -7.09 9.86
N HIS A 168 14.09 -6.80 10.33
CA HIS A 168 14.86 -5.58 10.05
C HIS A 168 14.18 -4.27 10.47
N ASN A 169 13.19 -4.30 11.34
CA ASN A 169 12.67 -3.08 11.95
C ASN A 169 13.61 -2.62 13.06
N ARG A 170 14.03 -1.35 13.06
CA ARG A 170 15.05 -0.84 13.99
C ARG A 170 14.55 -0.56 15.40
N GLY A 171 13.25 -0.70 15.66
CA GLY A 171 12.66 -0.56 16.98
C GLY A 171 13.20 -1.63 17.90
N ARG A 172 13.96 -1.25 18.95
CA ARG A 172 14.50 -2.21 19.94
C ARG A 172 13.40 -2.89 20.76
N TRP A 173 12.19 -2.42 20.68
CA TRP A 173 11.05 -2.90 21.44
C TRP A 173 9.81 -2.87 20.55
N PHE A 174 9.44 -4.02 20.01
CA PHE A 174 8.11 -4.21 19.48
C PHE A 174 7.17 -4.52 20.63
N GLU A 175 6.17 -3.70 20.82
CA GLU A 175 5.05 -4.04 21.66
C GLU A 175 4.04 -4.82 20.80
N ILE A 176 4.02 -6.15 20.99
CA ILE A 176 2.98 -7.00 20.42
C ILE A 176 1.88 -7.04 21.48
N LYS A 177 0.76 -6.45 21.18
CA LYS A 177 -0.43 -6.43 22.03
C LYS A 177 -1.59 -7.02 21.28
#